data_40d3408e96acc8a85990aa08624d0005
#
_entry.id   40d3408e96acc8a85990aa08624d0005
#
_cell.length_a   1.000
_cell.length_b   1.000
_cell.length_c   1.000
_cell.angle_alpha   90.00
_cell.angle_beta   90.00
_cell.angle_gamma   90.00
#
_symmetry.space_group_name_H-M   'P 1'
#
loop_
_entity.id
_entity.type
_entity.pdbx_description
1 polymer ?
#
loop_
_entity_poly.entity_id
_entity_poly.type
_entity_poly.pdbx_seq_one_letter_code
_entity_poly.pdbx_strand_id
1 'polypeptide(L)'
;MNKGVWDIVRAQFVTSAVKAEQYPSPQMIEAAFIGRSNVGKSSLINSLCRRNGLARVSATPGKTQTINYYLLNAKRNVEGGADTAQFYLVDLPGYGFAKTGKSNKDLWSGFISKYLSGSDNLALVCQLIDIRHKPMESDIECYHWLLGCGLNVQIILTKADKLSKNAAMAQKALFKRELGLDDSRIITYSVTQNTMRSELINRIMMALENHVKGAIRCGTGFVPVLDIPMMDEQPSRKAAGE
;
A
#
# COMPACT_ATOMS: atom_id res chain seq x y z
N MET A 1 -6.22 27.06 7.42
CA MET A 1 -5.92 26.82 5.99
C MET A 1 -6.45 25.43 5.63
N ASN A 2 -7.41 25.38 4.73
CA ASN A 2 -8.03 24.11 4.30
C ASN A 2 -7.06 23.43 3.33
N LYS A 3 -6.22 22.50 3.84
CA LYS A 3 -5.34 21.71 2.98
C LYS A 3 -6.22 20.84 2.09
N GLY A 4 -6.11 20.99 0.77
CA GLY A 4 -6.83 20.17 -0.19
C GLY A 4 -6.62 18.67 0.05
N VAL A 5 -7.50 17.84 -0.51
CA VAL A 5 -7.43 16.37 -0.39
C VAL A 5 -6.47 15.84 -1.46
N TRP A 6 -5.59 14.91 -1.06
CA TRP A 6 -4.73 14.21 -1.99
C TRP A 6 -5.52 13.27 -2.90
N ASP A 7 -5.16 13.21 -4.17
CA ASP A 7 -5.67 12.24 -5.15
C ASP A 7 -4.53 11.62 -5.95
N ILE A 8 -4.68 10.35 -6.36
CA ILE A 8 -3.75 9.69 -7.29
C ILE A 8 -4.18 10.04 -8.70
N VAL A 9 -3.31 10.78 -9.40
CA VAL A 9 -3.57 11.28 -10.77
C VAL A 9 -2.96 10.38 -11.85
N ARG A 10 -1.89 9.65 -11.51
CA ARG A 10 -1.26 8.69 -12.41
C ARG A 10 -0.73 7.50 -11.63
N ALA A 11 -0.83 6.31 -12.21
CA ALA A 11 -0.24 5.09 -11.68
C ALA A 11 0.25 4.22 -12.84
N GLN A 12 1.46 3.65 -12.69
CA GLN A 12 2.03 2.75 -13.70
C GLN A 12 2.80 1.62 -13.03
N PHE A 13 2.73 0.43 -13.62
CA PHE A 13 3.59 -0.68 -13.23
C PHE A 13 5.03 -0.37 -13.64
N VAL A 14 5.98 -0.66 -12.75
CA VAL A 14 7.41 -0.42 -12.99
C VAL A 14 8.13 -1.74 -13.20
N THR A 15 8.14 -2.60 -12.19
CA THR A 15 8.86 -3.87 -12.24
C THR A 15 8.29 -4.88 -11.24
N SER A 16 8.68 -6.15 -11.43
CA SER A 16 8.51 -7.23 -10.45
C SER A 16 9.89 -7.70 -10.01
N ALA A 17 10.13 -7.76 -8.72
CA ALA A 17 11.39 -8.15 -8.12
C ALA A 17 11.29 -9.46 -7.35
N VAL A 18 12.29 -10.33 -7.47
CA VAL A 18 12.51 -11.53 -6.65
C VAL A 18 13.82 -11.46 -5.88
N LYS A 19 14.61 -10.39 -6.10
CA LYS A 19 15.87 -10.09 -5.42
C LYS A 19 16.15 -8.58 -5.44
N ALA A 20 17.00 -8.11 -4.53
CA ALA A 20 17.23 -6.67 -4.30
C ALA A 20 17.75 -5.90 -5.52
N GLU A 21 18.57 -6.55 -6.38
CA GLU A 21 19.13 -5.94 -7.57
C GLU A 21 18.07 -5.58 -8.64
N GLN A 22 16.84 -6.06 -8.46
CA GLN A 22 15.70 -5.77 -9.33
C GLN A 22 14.80 -4.66 -8.80
N TYR A 23 15.14 -4.05 -7.65
CA TYR A 23 14.41 -2.90 -7.14
C TYR A 23 14.53 -1.72 -8.10
N PRO A 24 13.49 -0.88 -8.21
CA PRO A 24 13.51 0.23 -9.15
C PRO A 24 14.57 1.28 -8.79
N SER A 25 15.08 1.98 -9.82
CA SER A 25 15.96 3.14 -9.68
C SER A 25 15.31 4.31 -10.43
N PRO A 26 15.30 5.54 -9.85
CA PRO A 26 15.81 5.87 -8.52
C PRO A 26 14.97 5.26 -7.40
N GLN A 27 15.57 5.07 -6.23
CA GLN A 27 14.83 4.70 -5.03
C GLN A 27 13.96 5.87 -4.58
N MET A 28 12.72 5.56 -4.23
CA MET A 28 11.76 6.54 -3.73
C MET A 28 11.13 6.00 -2.45
N ILE A 29 10.44 6.88 -1.72
CA ILE A 29 9.65 6.50 -0.57
C ILE A 29 8.55 5.50 -0.95
N GLU A 30 8.25 4.55 -0.06
CA GLU A 30 7.42 3.40 -0.35
C GLU A 30 6.25 3.25 0.63
N ALA A 31 5.11 2.80 0.09
CA ALA A 31 3.99 2.28 0.85
C ALA A 31 3.71 0.84 0.39
N ALA A 32 3.92 -0.14 1.27
CA ALA A 32 3.74 -1.54 0.94
C ALA A 32 2.35 -2.05 1.31
N PHE A 33 1.81 -2.95 0.48
CA PHE A 33 0.51 -3.59 0.68
C PHE A 33 0.70 -5.09 0.85
N ILE A 34 0.19 -5.62 1.96
CA ILE A 34 0.28 -7.02 2.30
C ILE A 34 -1.06 -7.54 2.80
N GLY A 35 -1.33 -8.83 2.66
CA GLY A 35 -2.56 -9.43 3.13
C GLY A 35 -2.68 -10.88 2.69
N ARG A 36 -3.69 -11.58 3.20
CA ARG A 36 -3.93 -12.97 2.79
C ARG A 36 -4.35 -13.05 1.32
N SER A 37 -4.14 -14.22 0.74
CA SER A 37 -4.67 -14.51 -0.60
C SER A 37 -6.20 -14.28 -0.62
N ASN A 38 -6.69 -13.64 -1.69
CA ASN A 38 -8.11 -13.32 -1.90
C ASN A 38 -8.71 -12.30 -0.88
N VAL A 39 -7.90 -11.59 -0.13
CA VAL A 39 -8.34 -10.50 0.76
C VAL A 39 -8.90 -9.29 -0.01
N GLY A 40 -8.60 -9.19 -1.30
CA GLY A 40 -9.00 -8.07 -2.17
C GLY A 40 -7.88 -7.06 -2.45
N LYS A 41 -6.60 -7.45 -2.23
CA LYS A 41 -5.44 -6.55 -2.39
C LYS A 41 -5.34 -5.94 -3.79
N SER A 42 -5.35 -6.74 -4.85
CA SER A 42 -5.30 -6.24 -6.24
C SER A 42 -6.52 -5.38 -6.59
N SER A 43 -7.72 -5.73 -6.10
CA SER A 43 -8.92 -4.91 -6.30
C SER A 43 -8.81 -3.56 -5.60
N LEU A 44 -8.23 -3.52 -4.38
CA LEU A 44 -7.98 -2.29 -3.66
C LEU A 44 -6.96 -1.42 -4.40
N ILE A 45 -5.83 -1.98 -4.85
CA ILE A 45 -4.82 -1.26 -5.62
C ILE A 45 -5.43 -0.65 -6.89
N ASN A 46 -6.20 -1.44 -7.65
CA ASN A 46 -6.88 -0.97 -8.85
C ASN A 46 -7.87 0.17 -8.55
N SER A 47 -8.65 0.04 -7.46
CA SER A 47 -9.59 1.06 -7.00
C SER A 47 -8.86 2.33 -6.52
N LEU A 48 -7.79 2.17 -5.74
CA LEU A 48 -6.97 3.28 -5.24
C LEU A 48 -6.40 4.11 -6.39
N CYS A 49 -5.93 3.44 -7.43
CA CYS A 49 -5.32 4.05 -8.62
C CYS A 49 -6.35 4.44 -9.70
N ARG A 50 -7.64 4.13 -9.52
CA ARG A 50 -8.70 4.30 -10.56
C ARG A 50 -8.29 3.69 -11.90
N ARG A 51 -7.60 2.56 -11.87
CA ARG A 51 -7.07 1.90 -13.06
C ARG A 51 -7.34 0.40 -13.03
N ASN A 52 -8.29 -0.05 -13.84
CA ASN A 52 -8.60 -1.46 -13.99
C ASN A 52 -7.41 -2.23 -14.58
N GLY A 53 -7.10 -3.38 -13.97
CA GLY A 53 -6.04 -4.27 -14.48
C GLY A 53 -4.61 -3.79 -14.22
N LEU A 54 -4.38 -2.72 -13.45
CA LEU A 54 -3.04 -2.30 -13.03
C LEU A 54 -2.37 -3.41 -12.19
N ALA A 55 -3.02 -3.83 -11.12
CA ALA A 55 -2.64 -5.00 -10.36
C ALA A 55 -3.45 -6.21 -10.86
N ARG A 56 -2.76 -7.28 -11.25
CA ARG A 56 -3.42 -8.50 -11.75
C ARG A 56 -4.09 -9.24 -10.60
N VAL A 57 -5.36 -9.55 -10.77
CA VAL A 57 -6.08 -10.44 -9.86
C VAL A 57 -5.69 -11.87 -10.21
N SER A 58 -4.76 -12.47 -9.45
CA SER A 58 -4.38 -13.87 -9.65
C SER A 58 -5.46 -14.78 -9.07
N ALA A 59 -6.08 -15.60 -9.92
CA ALA A 59 -7.00 -16.66 -9.47
C ALA A 59 -6.25 -17.91 -8.96
N THR A 60 -4.95 -18.04 -9.22
CA THR A 60 -4.16 -19.22 -8.86
C THR A 60 -3.20 -18.91 -7.72
N PRO A 61 -3.43 -19.45 -6.51
CA PRO A 61 -2.55 -19.29 -5.37
C PRO A 61 -1.22 -20.03 -5.59
N GLY A 62 -0.10 -19.43 -5.18
CA GLY A 62 1.21 -20.08 -5.14
C GLY A 62 2.11 -19.92 -6.37
N LYS A 63 1.71 -19.17 -7.41
CA LYS A 63 2.60 -18.79 -8.50
C LYS A 63 3.37 -17.52 -8.17
N THR A 64 4.68 -17.63 -8.20
CA THR A 64 5.73 -16.61 -8.13
C THR A 64 5.50 -15.52 -7.08
N GLN A 65 6.24 -15.61 -5.99
CA GLN A 65 6.28 -14.62 -4.91
C GLN A 65 7.14 -13.43 -5.36
N THR A 66 6.59 -12.56 -6.22
CA THR A 66 7.26 -11.32 -6.65
C THR A 66 6.78 -10.14 -5.82
N ILE A 67 7.68 -9.21 -5.54
CA ILE A 67 7.36 -7.87 -5.07
C ILE A 67 7.09 -7.02 -6.31
N ASN A 68 5.89 -6.45 -6.45
CA ASN A 68 5.53 -5.64 -7.60
C ASN A 68 5.55 -4.17 -7.23
N TYR A 69 6.24 -3.36 -8.04
CA TYR A 69 6.37 -1.92 -7.84
C TYR A 69 5.50 -1.15 -8.82
N TYR A 70 4.73 -0.21 -8.30
CA TYR A 70 3.92 0.74 -9.07
C TYR A 70 4.35 2.15 -8.71
N LEU A 71 4.72 2.97 -9.71
CA LEU A 71 4.97 4.39 -9.52
C LEU A 71 3.63 5.14 -9.49
N LEU A 72 3.38 5.86 -8.42
CA LEU A 72 2.19 6.67 -8.22
C LEU A 72 2.55 8.15 -8.19
N ASN A 73 1.77 8.96 -8.91
CA ASN A 73 1.81 10.40 -8.83
C ASN A 73 0.56 10.87 -8.10
N ALA A 74 0.74 11.56 -7.00
CA ALA A 74 -0.33 12.16 -6.21
C ALA A 74 -0.32 13.69 -6.38
N LYS A 75 -1.53 14.30 -6.32
CA LYS A 75 -1.72 15.74 -6.40
C LYS A 75 -2.72 16.19 -5.35
N ARG A 76 -2.49 17.36 -4.79
CA ARG A 76 -3.40 18.06 -3.89
C ARG A 76 -3.47 19.51 -4.29
N ASN A 77 -4.69 20.05 -4.51
CA ASN A 77 -4.84 21.48 -4.75
C ASN A 77 -4.70 22.25 -3.44
N VAL A 78 -3.93 23.30 -3.47
CA VAL A 78 -3.70 24.23 -2.36
C VAL A 78 -3.93 25.66 -2.84
N GLU A 79 -4.06 26.60 -1.89
CA GLU A 79 -4.17 28.02 -2.23
C GLU A 79 -2.91 28.47 -2.99
N GLY A 80 -3.11 29.00 -4.20
CA GLY A 80 -2.02 29.47 -5.05
C GLY A 80 -1.37 28.40 -5.95
N GLY A 81 -1.86 27.12 -5.95
CA GLY A 81 -1.27 26.09 -6.81
C GLY A 81 -1.66 24.67 -6.47
N ALA A 82 -0.71 23.77 -6.61
CA ALA A 82 -0.89 22.36 -6.26
C ALA A 82 0.41 21.75 -5.73
N ASP A 83 0.27 20.95 -4.66
CA ASP A 83 1.35 20.06 -4.22
C ASP A 83 1.31 18.78 -5.06
N THR A 84 2.48 18.28 -5.42
CA THR A 84 2.65 17.00 -6.10
C THR A 84 3.59 16.08 -5.30
N ALA A 85 3.41 14.78 -5.44
CA ALA A 85 4.28 13.80 -4.83
C ALA A 85 4.38 12.54 -5.68
N GLN A 86 5.56 11.93 -5.71
CA GLN A 86 5.79 10.63 -6.33
C GLN A 86 6.28 9.64 -5.27
N PHE A 87 5.79 8.41 -5.35
CA PHE A 87 6.18 7.33 -4.46
C PHE A 87 5.92 5.96 -5.09
N TYR A 88 6.54 4.93 -4.55
CA TYR A 88 6.20 3.57 -4.93
C TYR A 88 5.11 2.98 -4.03
N LEU A 89 4.05 2.47 -4.67
CA LEU A 89 3.19 1.48 -4.06
C LEU A 89 3.79 0.11 -4.32
N VAL A 90 4.02 -0.65 -3.26
CA VAL A 90 4.68 -1.96 -3.32
C VAL A 90 3.68 -3.05 -2.99
N ASP A 91 3.35 -3.90 -3.96
CA ASP A 91 2.42 -5.02 -3.78
C ASP A 91 3.21 -6.27 -3.39
N LEU A 92 3.10 -6.65 -2.12
CA LEU A 92 3.77 -7.83 -1.57
C LEU A 92 2.95 -9.09 -1.82
N PRO A 93 3.61 -10.26 -1.93
CA PRO A 93 2.92 -11.54 -2.00
C PRO A 93 1.99 -11.76 -0.80
N GLY A 94 0.85 -12.40 -1.05
CA GLY A 94 -0.09 -12.75 0.01
C GLY A 94 0.45 -13.84 0.93
N TYR A 95 0.16 -13.74 2.23
CA TYR A 95 0.45 -14.81 3.21
C TYR A 95 -0.73 -15.78 3.37
N GLY A 96 -0.54 -16.85 4.16
CA GLY A 96 -1.61 -17.77 4.56
C GLY A 96 -1.92 -18.90 3.56
N PHE A 97 -1.08 -19.14 2.57
CA PHE A 97 -1.28 -20.21 1.58
C PHE A 97 -0.25 -21.36 1.74
N ALA A 98 -0.19 -21.97 2.92
CA ALA A 98 0.55 -23.21 3.08
C ALA A 98 -0.36 -24.43 2.90
N LYS A 99 -0.54 -24.90 1.66
CA LYS A 99 -1.08 -26.25 1.40
C LYS A 99 -0.13 -27.39 1.84
N THR A 100 1.05 -27.07 2.34
CA THR A 100 2.14 -28.03 2.58
C THR A 100 2.73 -27.95 3.98
N GLY A 101 1.92 -27.80 5.05
CA GLY A 101 2.39 -28.01 6.43
C GLY A 101 3.61 -27.17 6.91
N LYS A 102 4.13 -26.25 6.09
CA LYS A 102 5.17 -25.31 6.47
C LYS A 102 4.56 -24.16 7.24
N SER A 103 5.12 -23.84 8.38
CA SER A 103 4.63 -22.78 9.26
C SER A 103 4.63 -21.43 8.54
N ASN A 104 3.74 -20.50 8.94
CA ASN A 104 3.74 -19.12 8.44
C ASN A 104 5.12 -18.44 8.56
N LYS A 105 5.98 -18.90 9.46
CA LYS A 105 7.38 -18.45 9.61
C LYS A 105 8.23 -18.64 8.35
N ASP A 106 7.95 -19.67 7.53
CA ASP A 106 8.70 -19.91 6.28
C ASP A 106 8.34 -18.93 5.18
N LEU A 107 7.13 -18.32 5.23
CA LEU A 107 6.71 -17.27 4.29
C LEU A 107 7.40 -15.92 4.56
N TRP A 108 7.79 -15.71 5.80
CA TRP A 108 8.50 -14.50 6.27
C TRP A 108 10.00 -14.66 6.27
N SER A 109 10.51 -15.92 6.13
CA SER A 109 11.92 -16.22 6.00
C SER A 109 12.35 -16.02 4.54
N GLY A 110 13.26 -15.09 4.26
CA GLY A 110 13.84 -14.89 2.94
C GLY A 110 13.64 -13.49 2.37
N PHE A 111 13.34 -13.38 1.07
CA PHE A 111 13.37 -12.14 0.33
C PHE A 111 12.39 -11.05 0.85
N ILE A 112 11.16 -11.44 1.20
CA ILE A 112 10.14 -10.49 1.71
C ILE A 112 10.53 -9.97 3.09
N SER A 113 11.02 -10.85 3.98
CA SER A 113 11.52 -10.45 5.30
C SER A 113 12.68 -9.48 5.16
N LYS A 114 13.65 -9.78 4.27
CA LYS A 114 14.78 -8.88 3.99
C LYS A 114 14.33 -7.51 3.46
N TYR A 115 13.33 -7.49 2.57
CA TYR A 115 12.75 -6.24 2.08
C TYR A 115 12.11 -5.45 3.22
N LEU A 116 11.23 -6.07 4.01
CA LEU A 116 10.48 -5.39 5.09
C LEU A 116 11.38 -4.91 6.23
N SER A 117 12.44 -5.64 6.58
CA SER A 117 13.36 -5.27 7.67
C SER A 117 14.53 -4.39 7.21
N GLY A 118 14.78 -4.27 5.91
CA GLY A 118 15.97 -3.60 5.38
C GLY A 118 15.69 -2.44 4.44
N SER A 119 14.43 -2.06 4.18
CA SER A 119 14.13 -0.91 3.32
C SER A 119 14.02 0.38 4.13
N ASP A 120 15.02 1.24 4.01
CA ASP A 120 15.02 2.60 4.61
C ASP A 120 13.96 3.51 3.98
N ASN A 121 13.44 3.15 2.81
CA ASN A 121 12.43 3.92 2.09
C ASN A 121 10.98 3.55 2.47
N LEU A 122 10.78 2.49 3.23
CA LEU A 122 9.46 1.96 3.57
C LEU A 122 8.81 2.77 4.68
N ALA A 123 7.93 3.70 4.32
CA ALA A 123 7.26 4.60 5.25
C ALA A 123 6.00 4.01 5.88
N LEU A 124 5.34 3.07 5.20
CA LEU A 124 4.07 2.50 5.64
C LEU A 124 3.88 1.09 5.12
N VAL A 125 3.40 0.20 5.97
CA VAL A 125 2.87 -1.11 5.58
C VAL A 125 1.36 -1.14 5.80
N CYS A 126 0.60 -1.31 4.73
CA CYS A 126 -0.84 -1.50 4.75
C CYS A 126 -1.15 -3.00 4.83
N GLN A 127 -1.56 -3.50 5.99
CA GLN A 127 -2.02 -4.87 6.14
C GLN A 127 -3.52 -4.96 5.88
N LEU A 128 -3.90 -5.74 4.86
CA LEU A 128 -5.28 -5.94 4.45
C LEU A 128 -5.87 -7.17 5.10
N ILE A 129 -7.06 -7.01 5.69
CA ILE A 129 -7.82 -8.08 6.34
C ILE A 129 -9.27 -8.03 5.87
N ASP A 130 -9.88 -9.19 5.62
CA ASP A 130 -11.27 -9.28 5.19
C ASP A 130 -12.20 -9.07 6.40
N ILE A 131 -12.96 -7.97 6.41
CA ILE A 131 -13.84 -7.59 7.52
C ILE A 131 -14.98 -8.59 7.79
N ARG A 132 -15.29 -9.46 6.83
CA ARG A 132 -16.40 -10.43 6.95
C ARG A 132 -16.12 -11.54 7.95
N HIS A 133 -14.87 -11.74 8.31
CA HIS A 133 -14.42 -12.79 9.23
C HIS A 133 -13.88 -12.18 10.52
N LYS A 134 -13.83 -12.98 11.59
CA LYS A 134 -13.09 -12.61 12.80
C LYS A 134 -11.59 -12.52 12.48
N PRO A 135 -10.79 -11.79 13.28
CA PRO A 135 -9.35 -11.82 13.15
C PRO A 135 -8.84 -13.26 13.18
N MET A 136 -8.08 -13.63 12.16
CA MET A 136 -7.48 -14.98 12.10
C MET A 136 -6.08 -14.94 12.72
N GLU A 137 -5.65 -16.03 13.30
CA GLU A 137 -4.33 -16.15 13.93
C GLU A 137 -3.21 -15.67 13.01
N SER A 138 -3.24 -16.04 11.72
CA SER A 138 -2.26 -15.58 10.74
C SER A 138 -2.27 -14.08 10.49
N ASP A 139 -3.42 -13.39 10.68
CA ASP A 139 -3.51 -11.94 10.54
C ASP A 139 -2.89 -11.24 11.78
N ILE A 140 -3.13 -11.82 12.95
CA ILE A 140 -2.60 -11.34 14.24
C ILE A 140 -1.08 -11.55 14.29
N GLU A 141 -0.59 -12.75 13.93
CA GLU A 141 0.84 -13.07 13.86
C GLU A 141 1.58 -12.12 12.89
N CYS A 142 1.01 -11.90 11.69
CA CYS A 142 1.54 -10.96 10.71
C CYS A 142 1.66 -9.56 11.29
N TYR A 143 0.62 -9.05 11.91
CA TYR A 143 0.61 -7.72 12.52
C TYR A 143 1.70 -7.56 13.58
N HIS A 144 1.78 -8.50 14.52
CA HIS A 144 2.79 -8.45 15.58
C HIS A 144 4.22 -8.59 15.04
N TRP A 145 4.41 -9.42 14.02
CA TRP A 145 5.71 -9.54 13.36
C TRP A 145 6.13 -8.22 12.69
N LEU A 146 5.22 -7.56 11.95
CA LEU A 146 5.48 -6.26 11.34
C LEU A 146 5.85 -5.20 12.37
N LEU A 147 5.14 -5.16 13.51
CA LEU A 147 5.48 -4.27 14.63
C LEU A 147 6.84 -4.61 15.23
N GLY A 148 7.16 -5.89 15.39
CA GLY A 148 8.47 -6.37 15.88
C GLY A 148 9.62 -5.95 14.97
N CYS A 149 9.38 -5.74 13.68
CA CYS A 149 10.35 -5.15 12.74
C CYS A 149 10.44 -3.61 12.84
N GLY A 150 9.73 -2.96 13.75
CA GLY A 150 9.72 -1.50 13.89
C GLY A 150 8.95 -0.75 12.81
N LEU A 151 8.11 -1.45 12.02
CA LEU A 151 7.41 -0.87 10.89
C LEU A 151 6.16 -0.09 11.31
N ASN A 152 5.86 0.98 10.58
CA ASN A 152 4.61 1.71 10.71
C ASN A 152 3.51 0.94 9.97
N VAL A 153 2.51 0.44 10.71
CA VAL A 153 1.48 -0.45 10.17
C VAL A 153 0.10 0.19 10.21
N GLN A 154 -0.60 0.19 9.08
CA GLN A 154 -2.00 0.58 8.92
C GLN A 154 -2.84 -0.65 8.60
N ILE A 155 -3.82 -0.97 9.43
CA ILE A 155 -4.79 -2.04 9.15
C ILE A 155 -5.89 -1.50 8.23
N ILE A 156 -6.17 -2.26 7.16
CA ILE A 156 -7.24 -1.96 6.20
C ILE A 156 -8.23 -3.12 6.19
N LEU A 157 -9.40 -2.91 6.74
CA LEU A 157 -10.50 -3.87 6.72
C LEU A 157 -11.23 -3.79 5.38
N THR A 158 -10.95 -4.73 4.49
CA THR A 158 -11.49 -4.78 3.12
C THR A 158 -12.89 -5.35 3.05
N LYS A 159 -13.57 -5.17 1.90
CA LYS A 159 -14.91 -5.71 1.60
C LYS A 159 -16.01 -5.20 2.55
N ALA A 160 -15.87 -3.96 3.04
CA ALA A 160 -16.84 -3.35 3.95
C ALA A 160 -18.25 -3.23 3.32
N ASP A 161 -18.35 -3.18 2.00
CA ASP A 161 -19.60 -3.21 1.24
C ASP A 161 -20.41 -4.50 1.38
N LYS A 162 -19.81 -5.56 1.88
CA LYS A 162 -20.47 -6.87 2.08
C LYS A 162 -21.16 -6.97 3.44
N LEU A 163 -21.07 -5.94 4.27
CA LEU A 163 -21.70 -5.88 5.58
C LEU A 163 -22.63 -4.66 5.70
N SER A 164 -23.62 -4.76 6.58
CA SER A 164 -24.38 -3.57 7.00
C SER A 164 -23.48 -2.63 7.79
N LYS A 165 -23.83 -1.33 7.87
CA LYS A 165 -23.06 -0.33 8.62
C LYS A 165 -22.82 -0.76 10.07
N ASN A 166 -23.85 -1.27 10.76
CA ASN A 166 -23.76 -1.72 12.14
C ASN A 166 -22.84 -2.95 12.28
N ALA A 167 -22.93 -3.92 11.37
CA ALA A 167 -22.05 -5.08 11.36
C ALA A 167 -20.60 -4.69 11.07
N ALA A 168 -20.36 -3.77 10.15
CA ALA A 168 -19.01 -3.26 9.87
C ALA A 168 -18.41 -2.51 11.08
N MET A 169 -19.22 -1.71 11.79
CA MET A 169 -18.78 -1.04 13.02
C MET A 169 -18.45 -2.03 14.13
N ALA A 170 -19.29 -3.05 14.34
CA ALA A 170 -19.04 -4.09 15.33
C ALA A 170 -17.76 -4.91 15.01
N GLN A 171 -17.57 -5.26 13.74
CA GLN A 171 -16.34 -5.93 13.31
C GLN A 171 -15.10 -5.05 13.51
N LYS A 172 -15.15 -3.77 13.11
CA LYS A 172 -14.05 -2.83 13.35
C LYS A 172 -13.70 -2.75 14.84
N ALA A 173 -14.69 -2.67 15.73
CA ALA A 173 -14.48 -2.64 17.17
C ALA A 173 -13.84 -3.95 17.68
N LEU A 174 -14.23 -5.11 17.14
CA LEU A 174 -13.61 -6.39 17.45
C LEU A 174 -12.13 -6.40 17.05
N PHE A 175 -11.79 -5.99 15.82
CA PHE A 175 -10.40 -5.92 15.35
C PHE A 175 -9.56 -4.95 16.19
N LYS A 176 -10.12 -3.80 16.56
CA LYS A 176 -9.43 -2.85 17.46
C LYS A 176 -9.06 -3.50 18.78
N ARG A 177 -9.97 -4.22 19.40
CA ARG A 177 -9.75 -4.91 20.68
C ARG A 177 -8.71 -6.04 20.54
N GLU A 178 -8.86 -6.91 19.55
CA GLU A 178 -7.99 -8.09 19.37
C GLU A 178 -6.55 -7.72 19.00
N LEU A 179 -6.35 -6.61 18.26
CA LEU A 179 -5.03 -6.14 17.82
C LEU A 179 -4.48 -4.98 18.67
N GLY A 180 -5.21 -4.51 19.69
CA GLY A 180 -4.79 -3.39 20.53
C GLY A 180 -4.66 -2.07 19.76
N LEU A 181 -5.58 -1.78 18.82
CA LEU A 181 -5.50 -0.64 17.92
C LEU A 181 -6.32 0.56 18.39
N ASP A 182 -5.83 1.74 18.12
CA ASP A 182 -6.62 2.98 18.12
C ASP A 182 -7.24 3.23 16.71
N ASP A 183 -8.10 4.26 16.59
CA ASP A 183 -8.77 4.59 15.33
C ASP A 183 -7.82 5.13 14.26
N SER A 184 -6.64 5.63 14.63
CA SER A 184 -5.65 6.12 13.67
C SER A 184 -5.01 4.98 12.88
N ARG A 185 -4.94 3.77 13.45
CA ARG A 185 -4.25 2.61 12.85
C ARG A 185 -5.17 1.63 12.14
N ILE A 186 -6.48 1.88 12.08
CA ILE A 186 -7.43 0.98 11.43
C ILE A 186 -8.50 1.74 10.65
N ILE A 187 -8.70 1.37 9.39
CA ILE A 187 -9.78 1.88 8.55
C ILE A 187 -10.57 0.76 7.91
N THR A 188 -11.81 1.05 7.53
CA THR A 188 -12.60 0.19 6.64
C THR A 188 -12.42 0.64 5.19
N TYR A 189 -12.48 -0.30 4.24
CA TYR A 189 -12.38 0.00 2.81
C TYR A 189 -13.38 -0.80 1.99
N SER A 190 -13.99 -0.10 1.05
CA SER A 190 -14.78 -0.68 -0.02
C SER A 190 -14.35 -0.11 -1.36
N VAL A 191 -14.19 -0.97 -2.35
CA VAL A 191 -13.83 -0.57 -3.72
C VAL A 191 -14.92 0.24 -4.42
N THR A 192 -16.14 0.25 -3.86
CA THR A 192 -17.31 0.97 -4.40
C THR A 192 -17.51 2.35 -3.76
N GLN A 193 -16.72 2.74 -2.75
CA GLN A 193 -16.92 3.98 -1.99
C GLN A 193 -15.73 4.94 -2.10
N ASN A 194 -15.93 6.04 -2.82
CA ASN A 194 -14.88 7.05 -3.04
C ASN A 194 -14.38 7.75 -1.75
N THR A 195 -15.25 7.93 -0.76
CA THR A 195 -14.88 8.55 0.53
C THR A 195 -13.80 7.74 1.26
N MET A 196 -13.94 6.41 1.28
CA MET A 196 -12.95 5.51 1.88
C MET A 196 -11.62 5.54 1.11
N ARG A 197 -11.67 5.71 -0.21
CA ARG A 197 -10.48 5.87 -1.05
C ARG A 197 -9.70 7.12 -0.66
N SER A 198 -10.35 8.25 -0.55
CA SER A 198 -9.71 9.52 -0.17
C SER A 198 -9.11 9.45 1.25
N GLU A 199 -9.79 8.80 2.19
CA GLU A 199 -9.26 8.58 3.54
C GLU A 199 -7.96 7.77 3.49
N LEU A 200 -7.93 6.66 2.74
CA LEU A 200 -6.74 5.82 2.61
C LEU A 200 -5.57 6.58 1.97
N ILE A 201 -5.83 7.33 0.88
CA ILE A 201 -4.79 8.15 0.24
C ILE A 201 -4.21 9.16 1.23
N ASN A 202 -5.05 9.88 1.97
CA ASN A 202 -4.58 10.85 2.95
C ASN A 202 -3.72 10.19 4.05
N ARG A 203 -4.09 9.00 4.54
CA ARG A 203 -3.27 8.26 5.53
C ARG A 203 -1.92 7.84 4.98
N ILE A 204 -1.89 7.35 3.73
CA ILE A 204 -0.63 7.04 3.04
C ILE A 204 0.23 8.31 2.97
N MET A 205 -0.31 9.41 2.42
CA MET A 205 0.46 10.64 2.25
C MET A 205 0.98 11.20 3.57
N MET A 206 0.19 11.16 4.65
CA MET A 206 0.63 11.54 5.99
C MET A 206 1.81 10.69 6.48
N ALA A 207 1.77 9.38 6.26
CA ALA A 207 2.86 8.48 6.64
C ALA A 207 4.14 8.79 5.84
N LEU A 208 4.01 9.01 4.53
CA LEU A 208 5.13 9.41 3.66
C LEU A 208 5.74 10.75 4.11
N GLU A 209 4.92 11.78 4.34
CA GLU A 209 5.37 13.10 4.82
C GLU A 209 6.09 13.01 6.18
N ASN A 210 5.60 12.17 7.10
CA ASN A 210 6.21 11.98 8.42
C ASN A 210 7.55 11.24 8.34
N HIS A 211 7.64 10.23 7.49
CA HIS A 211 8.88 9.48 7.26
C HIS A 211 9.99 10.40 6.74
N VAL A 212 9.66 11.23 5.77
CA VAL A 212 10.56 12.27 5.22
C VAL A 212 11.06 13.21 6.30
N LYS A 213 10.14 13.77 7.10
CA LYS A 213 10.51 14.70 8.18
C LYS A 213 11.40 14.02 9.22
N GLY A 214 11.17 12.73 9.48
CA GLY A 214 12.00 11.92 10.35
C GLY A 214 13.42 11.75 9.79
N ALA A 215 13.55 11.39 8.51
CA ALA A 215 14.83 11.21 7.83
C ALA A 215 15.65 12.51 7.79
N ILE A 216 15.03 13.66 7.50
CA ILE A 216 15.70 14.98 7.50
C ILE A 216 16.25 15.31 8.90
N ARG A 217 15.49 15.02 9.98
CA ARG A 217 15.94 15.28 11.35
C ARG A 217 17.13 14.40 11.76
N CYS A 218 17.18 13.16 11.24
CA CYS A 218 18.24 12.21 11.53
C CYS A 218 19.47 12.37 10.61
N GLY A 219 19.45 13.28 9.63
CA GLY A 219 20.59 13.53 8.74
C GLY A 219 20.93 12.39 7.78
N THR A 220 19.98 11.51 7.47
CA THR A 220 20.21 10.30 6.63
C THR A 220 20.40 10.59 5.14
N GLY A 221 20.47 11.86 4.72
CA GLY A 221 20.76 12.22 3.33
C GLY A 221 19.68 11.90 2.30
N PHE A 222 18.56 11.30 2.72
CA PHE A 222 17.44 11.01 1.85
C PHE A 222 16.59 12.29 1.66
N VAL A 223 16.64 12.87 0.48
CA VAL A 223 15.75 13.99 0.09
C VAL A 223 14.67 13.39 -0.79
N PRO A 224 13.43 13.23 -0.30
CA PRO A 224 12.33 12.84 -1.16
C PRO A 224 12.05 13.94 -2.16
N VAL A 225 11.92 13.57 -3.41
CA VAL A 225 11.53 14.48 -4.47
C VAL A 225 10.06 14.81 -4.31
N LEU A 226 9.76 15.89 -3.60
CA LEU A 226 8.39 16.42 -3.44
C LEU A 226 7.99 17.38 -4.54
N ASP A 227 8.91 17.73 -5.45
CA ASP A 227 8.68 18.72 -6.50
C ASP A 227 9.33 18.22 -7.81
N ILE A 228 8.60 17.44 -8.59
CA ILE A 228 8.94 17.21 -9.99
C ILE A 228 7.85 17.87 -10.84
N PRO A 229 8.19 18.89 -11.66
CA PRO A 229 7.27 19.37 -12.67
C PRO A 229 6.84 18.20 -13.54
N MET A 230 5.53 18.04 -13.77
CA MET A 230 5.02 17.07 -14.72
C MET A 230 5.77 17.25 -16.02
N MET A 231 6.58 16.29 -16.45
CA MET A 231 7.13 16.31 -17.80
C MET A 231 5.94 16.32 -18.75
N ASP A 232 5.83 17.41 -19.52
CA ASP A 232 4.84 17.54 -20.57
C ASP A 232 4.87 16.29 -21.46
N GLU A 233 3.73 15.71 -21.69
CA GLU A 233 3.56 14.62 -22.65
C GLU A 233 4.08 15.11 -24.01
N GLN A 234 5.17 14.54 -24.50
CA GLN A 234 5.51 14.73 -25.90
C GLN A 234 4.34 14.23 -26.74
N PRO A 235 3.77 15.07 -27.62
CA PRO A 235 2.70 14.63 -28.48
C PRO A 235 3.21 13.45 -29.33
N SER A 236 2.49 12.33 -29.26
CA SER A 236 2.72 11.19 -30.12
C SER A 236 2.85 11.65 -31.56
N ARG A 237 4.02 11.55 -32.16
CA ARG A 237 4.23 11.72 -33.60
C ARG A 237 3.31 10.74 -34.30
N LYS A 238 2.21 11.25 -34.85
CA LYS A 238 1.46 10.56 -35.88
C LYS A 238 2.45 10.29 -37.01
N ALA A 239 2.69 9.02 -37.29
CA ALA A 239 3.32 8.61 -38.52
C ALA A 239 2.47 9.17 -39.67
N ALA A 240 3.01 10.15 -40.39
CA ALA A 240 2.51 10.52 -41.69
C ALA A 240 2.90 9.37 -42.62
N GLY A 241 1.90 8.72 -43.21
CA GLY A 241 2.08 7.78 -44.30
C GLY A 241 2.51 8.53 -45.58
N GLU A 242 3.34 7.91 -46.31
CA GLU A 242 3.39 7.86 -47.75
C GLU A 242 3.54 6.40 -48.15
#